data_4ce68834cd59f24a94df429ea80f3070
#
_entry.id   4ce68834cd59f24a94df429ea80f3070
#
_cell.length_a   1.000
_cell.length_b   1.000
_cell.length_c   1.000
_cell.angle_alpha   90.00
_cell.angle_beta   90.00
_cell.angle_gamma   90.00
#
_symmetry.space_group_name_H-M   'P 1'
#
loop_
_entity.id
_entity.type
_entity.pdbx_description
1 polymer ?
#
loop_
_entity_poly.entity_id
_entity_poly.type
_entity_poly.pdbx_seq_one_letter_code
_entity_poly.pdbx_strand_id
1 'polypeptide(L)'
;MMMTSQFVSMVLGTRREYRKISGPCKDREIAFLSSVRILAGMQSEPPCETAENYDVVVIGGALSGSAAATLLLRKNPGIRILIIEKSEKLTRRVGEATVEVSAWFLGHVLGMTQYLNEHHISKQGLRFWFANDKVESLDQAAEVGPRYLARLPSYQLDRASFDEEVLRRAVEAGASLMRPAIVSNVRLTPGGRQTMEVKHAGRRLAVSARWIVDASGVNALLARKEGWWRSNTEHPTAAVWSRWRGVKDWDSRALAEKFPNWASAVYGTRGTATNHIIGDGWWAWMIPLKGGDVSVGVVYDQRLVDFPANGGRLGERLKDFLVKHPVAREMMADAEFVGEDVHRRRNLAYYSTTFSGDGFVLVGDAAAFMDPFYSPGMDWISFTTSAAADLITTQYNGMPVEEKIAKHNRDFTISYQRWFRSLYKDKYHYMGEFDLMELAFRLDLSLYYWGVVEPVFHTGESALLAPPFSPPSGKYFAALMACYSRRFVRIAQRRRRMNALGETNDNRRSLIPGFTLDRGDTRRIFRMLGQWALLEIREGWRSWGASDAREEFIPIMGSSTVADPR
;
A
#
# COMPACT_ATOMS: atom_id res chain seq x y z
N MET A 1 34.08 46.60 18.50
CA MET A 1 34.67 46.36 19.82
C MET A 1 34.76 44.85 19.89
N MET A 2 35.87 44.34 19.48
CA MET A 2 36.98 43.79 20.26
C MET A 2 36.50 42.60 21.10
N MET A 3 37.02 41.47 21.02
CA MET A 3 38.32 40.79 20.82
C MET A 3 38.15 39.46 21.48
N THR A 4 38.57 38.39 21.13
CA THR A 4 39.83 37.67 20.77
C THR A 4 39.71 36.32 21.46
N SER A 5 40.16 35.22 21.09
CA SER A 5 41.19 34.60 20.28
C SER A 5 41.39 33.18 20.77
N GLN A 6 41.50 32.20 19.89
CA GLN A 6 42.68 31.37 19.62
C GLN A 6 43.16 30.40 20.70
N PHE A 7 43.33 29.13 20.35
CA PHE A 7 44.60 28.40 20.16
C PHE A 7 44.28 26.95 19.74
N VAL A 8 44.55 26.44 18.51
CA VAL A 8 45.83 25.97 17.95
C VAL A 8 46.52 24.94 18.89
N SER A 9 46.87 23.71 18.54
CA SER A 9 47.51 23.13 17.36
C SER A 9 47.77 21.63 17.60
N MET A 10 47.69 20.84 16.50
CA MET A 10 48.79 20.05 15.92
C MET A 10 49.29 18.80 16.71
N VAL A 11 49.34 17.65 16.05
CA VAL A 11 50.52 16.96 15.49
C VAL A 11 50.12 15.67 14.76
N LEU A 12 50.33 15.64 13.50
CA LEU A 12 50.92 14.78 12.48
C LEU A 12 51.38 13.36 12.81
N GLY A 13 51.02 12.43 11.88
CA GLY A 13 51.95 11.48 11.23
C GLY A 13 51.83 10.05 11.74
N THR A 14 51.72 9.02 10.98
CA THR A 14 52.41 8.59 9.74
C THR A 14 51.74 7.34 9.17
N ARG A 15 51.77 7.23 7.86
CA ARG A 15 51.49 6.00 7.06
C ARG A 15 52.49 4.88 7.38
N ARG A 16 52.03 3.60 7.32
CA ARG A 16 52.80 2.51 6.75
C ARG A 16 51.92 1.39 6.22
N GLU A 17 52.07 1.13 4.93
CA GLU A 17 51.68 -0.09 4.22
C GLU A 17 52.44 -1.29 4.78
N TYR A 18 51.81 -2.48 4.76
CA TYR A 18 52.53 -3.71 4.47
C TYR A 18 51.64 -4.76 3.78
N ARG A 19 52.33 -5.45 2.85
CA ARG A 19 51.92 -6.42 1.83
C ARG A 19 51.43 -7.75 2.39
N LYS A 20 50.67 -8.44 1.52
CA LYS A 20 50.36 -9.86 1.49
C LYS A 20 51.59 -10.77 1.72
N ILE A 21 51.39 -11.86 2.46
CA ILE A 21 52.03 -13.18 2.17
C ILE A 21 51.04 -14.28 2.60
N SER A 22 50.92 -15.27 1.72
CA SER A 22 50.15 -16.51 1.76
C SER A 22 50.87 -17.66 2.45
N GLY A 23 50.12 -18.63 3.02
CA GLY A 23 50.53 -20.02 3.11
C GLY A 23 50.41 -20.70 4.48
N PRO A 24 50.14 -22.00 4.52
CA PRO A 24 49.40 -22.67 5.58
C PRO A 24 50.29 -23.54 6.53
N CYS A 25 49.75 -23.95 7.63
CA CYS A 25 49.79 -25.28 8.23
C CYS A 25 50.00 -25.38 9.75
N LYS A 26 49.14 -26.21 10.34
CA LYS A 26 49.31 -27.18 11.44
C LYS A 26 49.55 -26.75 12.90
N ASP A 27 48.60 -27.19 13.66
CA ASP A 27 48.61 -27.84 14.98
C ASP A 27 49.75 -27.53 16.00
N ARG A 28 49.31 -27.07 17.17
CA ARG A 28 49.58 -27.75 18.44
C ARG A 28 48.96 -27.01 19.64
N GLU A 29 48.28 -27.79 20.45
CA GLU A 29 47.91 -27.48 21.83
C GLU A 29 49.09 -26.99 22.66
N ILE A 30 48.88 -26.04 23.55
CA ILE A 30 49.44 -26.05 24.92
C ILE A 30 48.55 -25.13 25.81
N ALA A 31 48.16 -25.71 26.91
CA ALA A 31 47.35 -25.12 27.97
C ALA A 31 48.19 -24.23 28.92
N PHE A 32 47.47 -23.46 29.70
CA PHE A 32 47.72 -22.98 31.06
C PHE A 32 48.07 -21.51 31.30
N LEU A 33 47.11 -20.92 32.09
CA LEU A 33 47.25 -19.90 33.15
C LEU A 33 47.42 -18.43 32.72
N SER A 34 46.40 -17.62 32.94
CA SER A 34 46.30 -16.85 34.19
C SER A 34 45.13 -15.90 34.16
N SER A 35 44.43 -15.90 35.27
CA SER A 35 43.32 -15.06 35.64
C SER A 35 43.68 -13.58 35.60
N VAL A 36 42.99 -12.81 34.76
CA VAL A 36 42.80 -11.38 34.99
C VAL A 36 41.29 -11.12 34.96
N ARG A 37 40.73 -10.87 36.11
CA ARG A 37 39.39 -10.32 36.32
C ARG A 37 39.34 -8.95 35.65
N ILE A 38 38.73 -8.87 34.47
CA ILE A 38 38.12 -7.63 33.99
C ILE A 38 36.67 -7.68 34.46
N LEU A 39 36.39 -7.12 35.61
CA LEU A 39 35.08 -6.64 36.01
C LEU A 39 34.77 -5.42 35.14
N ALA A 40 34.41 -5.64 33.88
CA ALA A 40 33.66 -4.67 33.11
C ALA A 40 32.24 -4.66 33.70
N GLY A 41 31.85 -3.55 34.27
CA GLY A 41 30.55 -3.38 34.89
C GLY A 41 29.43 -3.78 33.95
N MET A 42 28.82 -4.90 34.24
CA MET A 42 27.43 -5.13 33.87
C MET A 42 26.64 -4.11 34.70
N GLN A 43 26.35 -2.96 34.09
CA GLN A 43 25.26 -2.13 34.60
C GLN A 43 24.03 -3.04 34.54
N SER A 44 23.56 -3.46 35.70
CA SER A 44 22.27 -4.14 35.81
C SER A 44 21.24 -3.22 35.19
N GLU A 45 20.60 -3.70 34.13
CA GLU A 45 19.46 -2.99 33.54
C GLU A 45 18.47 -2.67 34.66
N PRO A 46 17.95 -1.43 34.73
CA PRO A 46 17.03 -1.05 35.79
C PRO A 46 15.85 -2.02 35.80
N PRO A 47 15.37 -2.42 36.99
CA PRO A 47 14.24 -3.34 37.10
C PRO A 47 13.03 -2.78 36.35
N CYS A 48 12.30 -3.67 35.67
CA CYS A 48 11.08 -3.32 34.97
C CYS A 48 10.05 -2.80 36.00
N GLU A 49 9.59 -1.57 35.82
CA GLU A 49 8.58 -0.97 36.71
C GLU A 49 7.24 -1.72 36.61
N THR A 50 6.35 -1.51 37.58
CA THR A 50 5.06 -2.21 37.74
C THR A 50 4.29 -2.33 36.45
N ALA A 51 3.76 -3.53 36.18
CA ALA A 51 3.02 -3.85 34.94
C ALA A 51 1.77 -2.98 34.81
N GLU A 52 1.72 -2.17 33.75
CA GLU A 52 0.50 -1.47 33.36
C GLU A 52 -0.45 -2.43 32.62
N ASN A 53 -1.72 -2.42 33.01
CA ASN A 53 -2.73 -3.33 32.50
C ASN A 53 -3.75 -2.60 31.65
N TYR A 54 -3.95 -3.05 30.40
CA TYR A 54 -4.96 -2.55 29.47
C TYR A 54 -5.83 -3.69 28.97
N ASP A 55 -7.00 -3.37 28.41
CA ASP A 55 -7.82 -4.35 27.73
C ASP A 55 -7.28 -4.61 26.32
N VAL A 56 -6.81 -3.53 25.67
CA VAL A 56 -6.21 -3.58 24.32
C VAL A 56 -4.94 -2.74 24.28
N VAL A 57 -3.89 -3.28 23.69
CA VAL A 57 -2.71 -2.51 23.27
C VAL A 57 -2.66 -2.47 21.75
N VAL A 58 -2.51 -1.28 21.20
CA VAL A 58 -2.36 -1.01 19.77
C VAL A 58 -0.92 -0.63 19.48
N ILE A 59 -0.23 -1.41 18.65
CA ILE A 59 1.17 -1.17 18.27
C ILE A 59 1.20 -0.39 16.94
N GLY A 60 1.46 0.91 17.01
CA GLY A 60 1.46 1.85 15.89
C GLY A 60 0.28 2.83 15.94
N GLY A 61 0.59 4.13 15.94
CA GLY A 61 -0.38 5.23 16.11
C GLY A 61 -0.86 5.88 14.80
N ALA A 62 -0.44 5.41 13.61
CA ALA A 62 -0.93 5.93 12.35
C ALA A 62 -2.37 5.45 12.07
N LEU A 63 -2.91 5.74 10.86
CA LEU A 63 -4.30 5.48 10.50
C LEU A 63 -4.85 4.14 10.99
N SER A 64 -4.18 3.02 10.73
CA SER A 64 -4.71 1.68 11.07
C SER A 64 -4.93 1.50 12.57
N GLY A 65 -3.94 1.90 13.39
CA GLY A 65 -4.02 1.74 14.85
C GLY A 65 -4.99 2.73 15.48
N SER A 66 -4.93 3.99 15.09
CA SER A 66 -5.83 5.02 15.62
C SER A 66 -7.29 4.77 15.21
N ALA A 67 -7.54 4.27 13.99
CA ALA A 67 -8.87 3.87 13.56
C ALA A 67 -9.40 2.68 14.39
N ALA A 68 -8.58 1.65 14.62
CA ALA A 68 -8.96 0.52 15.45
C ALA A 68 -9.28 0.94 16.89
N ALA A 69 -8.45 1.81 17.49
CA ALA A 69 -8.68 2.35 18.83
C ALA A 69 -10.00 3.16 18.89
N THR A 70 -10.23 4.06 17.93
CA THR A 70 -11.47 4.86 17.85
C THR A 70 -12.71 3.99 17.74
N LEU A 71 -12.68 2.96 16.89
CA LEU A 71 -13.80 2.01 16.73
C LEU A 71 -14.09 1.26 18.04
N LEU A 72 -13.05 0.79 18.71
CA LEU A 72 -13.18 0.04 19.96
C LEU A 72 -13.74 0.91 21.09
N LEU A 73 -13.24 2.13 21.25
CA LEU A 73 -13.73 3.08 22.25
C LEU A 73 -15.21 3.43 22.02
N ARG A 74 -15.59 3.63 20.76
CA ARG A 74 -16.99 3.93 20.42
C ARG A 74 -17.94 2.77 20.70
N LYS A 75 -17.50 1.53 20.44
CA LYS A 75 -18.32 0.32 20.62
C LYS A 75 -18.36 -0.18 22.06
N ASN A 76 -17.36 0.12 22.87
CA ASN A 76 -17.17 -0.45 24.20
C ASN A 76 -16.86 0.64 25.22
N PRO A 77 -17.86 1.32 25.79
CA PRO A 77 -17.64 2.30 26.86
C PRO A 77 -16.88 1.67 28.03
N GLY A 78 -15.80 2.35 28.47
CA GLY A 78 -14.97 1.89 29.59
C GLY A 78 -13.82 0.95 29.21
N ILE A 79 -13.69 0.53 27.95
CA ILE A 79 -12.52 -0.24 27.49
C ILE A 79 -11.23 0.60 27.64
N ARG A 80 -10.19 0.00 28.21
CA ARG A 80 -8.90 0.67 28.39
C ARG A 80 -7.96 0.32 27.25
N ILE A 81 -7.63 1.33 26.41
CA ILE A 81 -6.78 1.17 25.24
C ILE A 81 -5.50 1.98 25.41
N LEU A 82 -4.36 1.34 25.15
CA LEU A 82 -3.07 2.00 25.01
C LEU A 82 -2.62 1.97 23.55
N ILE A 83 -2.33 3.12 22.97
CA ILE A 83 -1.63 3.24 21.69
C ILE A 83 -0.15 3.47 21.96
N ILE A 84 0.71 2.68 21.32
CA ILE A 84 2.17 2.80 21.42
C ILE A 84 2.72 3.21 20.06
N GLU A 85 3.29 4.42 19.95
CA GLU A 85 3.88 4.93 18.72
C GLU A 85 5.37 5.23 18.89
N LYS A 86 6.18 4.69 17.99
CA LYS A 86 7.64 4.81 18.06
C LYS A 86 8.18 6.19 17.70
N SER A 87 7.46 6.91 16.85
CA SER A 87 7.89 8.18 16.30
C SER A 87 7.41 9.33 17.18
N GLU A 88 8.24 10.30 17.46
CA GLU A 88 7.85 11.52 18.17
C GLU A 88 6.79 12.30 17.39
N LYS A 89 6.88 12.29 16.06
CA LYS A 89 5.91 12.86 15.14
C LYS A 89 5.73 11.93 13.94
N LEU A 90 4.50 11.76 13.49
CA LEU A 90 4.22 11.01 12.27
C LEU A 90 4.67 11.83 11.05
N THR A 91 5.43 11.18 10.17
CA THR A 91 6.07 11.83 9.04
C THR A 91 5.38 11.46 7.73
N ARG A 92 5.83 12.09 6.65
CA ARG A 92 5.39 11.78 5.29
C ARG A 92 5.55 10.29 4.99
N ARG A 93 4.57 9.73 4.32
CA ARG A 93 4.55 8.33 3.85
C ARG A 93 3.61 8.18 2.67
N VAL A 94 3.84 7.18 1.84
CA VAL A 94 2.94 6.82 0.74
C VAL A 94 1.62 6.21 1.24
N GLY A 95 0.65 6.03 0.35
CA GLY A 95 -0.73 5.72 0.67
C GLY A 95 -1.52 7.01 0.83
N GLU A 96 -1.35 7.93 -0.13
CA GLU A 96 -1.86 9.30 -0.10
C GLU A 96 -3.16 9.47 -0.89
N ALA A 97 -3.62 8.44 -1.61
CA ALA A 97 -4.87 8.47 -2.37
C ALA A 97 -5.88 7.48 -1.80
N THR A 98 -7.08 7.95 -1.49
CA THR A 98 -8.22 7.11 -1.12
C THR A 98 -9.00 6.69 -2.37
N VAL A 99 -9.85 5.69 -2.20
CA VAL A 99 -10.92 5.33 -3.12
C VAL A 99 -12.26 5.34 -2.36
N GLU A 100 -13.35 4.98 -2.99
CA GLU A 100 -14.71 5.21 -2.49
C GLU A 100 -14.97 4.58 -1.11
N VAL A 101 -14.56 3.32 -0.89
CA VAL A 101 -14.76 2.61 0.38
C VAL A 101 -13.96 3.23 1.50
N SER A 102 -12.69 3.50 1.26
CA SER A 102 -11.83 4.17 2.25
C SER A 102 -12.31 5.58 2.57
N ALA A 103 -12.77 6.35 1.57
CA ALA A 103 -13.34 7.68 1.80
C ALA A 103 -14.65 7.60 2.61
N TRP A 104 -15.50 6.62 2.32
CA TRP A 104 -16.70 6.34 3.11
C TRP A 104 -16.35 5.99 4.56
N PHE A 105 -15.38 5.12 4.76
CA PHE A 105 -14.88 4.74 6.09
C PHE A 105 -14.35 5.95 6.87
N LEU A 106 -13.51 6.76 6.26
CA LEU A 106 -12.96 7.97 6.89
C LEU A 106 -14.05 8.98 7.22
N GLY A 107 -15.01 9.19 6.32
CA GLY A 107 -16.08 10.15 6.49
C GLY A 107 -17.15 9.69 7.48
N HIS A 108 -17.73 8.52 7.23
CA HIS A 108 -18.89 8.03 8.01
C HIS A 108 -18.47 7.29 9.28
N VAL A 109 -17.44 6.42 9.20
CA VAL A 109 -17.04 5.62 10.34
C VAL A 109 -16.16 6.40 11.31
N LEU A 110 -15.21 7.19 10.81
CA LEU A 110 -14.33 7.99 11.67
C LEU A 110 -14.79 9.44 11.87
N GLY A 111 -15.85 9.88 11.19
CA GLY A 111 -16.41 11.22 11.34
C GLY A 111 -15.51 12.35 10.84
N MET A 112 -14.71 12.10 9.79
CA MET A 112 -13.67 13.04 9.34
C MET A 112 -14.06 13.88 8.12
N THR A 113 -15.30 13.84 7.66
CA THR A 113 -15.73 14.51 6.41
C THR A 113 -15.33 15.99 6.36
N GLN A 114 -15.61 16.74 7.42
CA GLN A 114 -15.29 18.17 7.48
C GLN A 114 -13.77 18.38 7.37
N TYR A 115 -12.99 17.68 8.19
CA TYR A 115 -11.53 17.77 8.18
C TYR A 115 -10.92 17.44 6.82
N LEU A 116 -11.41 16.37 6.17
CA LEU A 116 -10.95 15.97 4.85
C LEU A 116 -11.19 17.05 3.80
N ASN A 117 -12.37 17.67 3.79
CA ASN A 117 -12.69 18.74 2.84
C ASN A 117 -11.89 20.03 3.11
N GLU A 118 -11.61 20.34 4.37
CA GLU A 118 -10.89 21.57 4.75
C GLU A 118 -9.37 21.44 4.56
N HIS A 119 -8.81 20.25 4.79
CA HIS A 119 -7.35 20.07 4.88
C HIS A 119 -6.73 19.24 3.76
N HIS A 120 -7.53 18.61 2.91
CA HIS A 120 -7.04 17.72 1.84
C HIS A 120 -7.71 18.04 0.50
N ILE A 121 -7.24 17.43 -0.58
CA ILE A 121 -7.81 17.63 -1.92
C ILE A 121 -8.91 16.58 -2.15
N SER A 122 -10.09 17.03 -2.56
CA SER A 122 -11.12 16.14 -3.10
C SER A 122 -10.64 15.56 -4.42
N LYS A 123 -10.45 14.24 -4.44
CA LYS A 123 -9.89 13.51 -5.57
C LYS A 123 -10.94 13.27 -6.65
N GLN A 124 -10.59 13.57 -7.90
CA GLN A 124 -11.45 13.39 -9.06
C GLN A 124 -11.08 12.14 -9.87
N GLY A 125 -11.06 10.99 -9.18
CA GLY A 125 -10.85 9.68 -9.79
C GLY A 125 -9.40 9.38 -10.16
N LEU A 126 -9.25 8.38 -11.03
CA LEU A 126 -7.98 7.90 -11.57
C LEU A 126 -7.88 8.28 -13.06
N ARG A 127 -6.70 8.70 -13.49
CA ARG A 127 -6.41 9.04 -14.87
C ARG A 127 -5.13 8.38 -15.32
N PHE A 128 -5.12 7.84 -16.55
CA PHE A 128 -4.02 7.09 -17.12
C PHE A 128 -3.58 7.70 -18.44
N TRP A 129 -2.27 7.80 -18.62
CA TRP A 129 -1.60 8.39 -19.75
C TRP A 129 -0.67 7.38 -20.39
N PHE A 130 -0.82 7.19 -21.70
CA PHE A 130 -0.04 6.25 -22.49
C PHE A 130 0.65 6.99 -23.62
N ALA A 131 1.82 6.49 -24.02
CA ALA A 131 2.53 7.00 -25.18
C ALA A 131 3.24 5.88 -25.92
N ASN A 132 3.52 6.13 -27.20
CA ASN A 132 4.42 5.35 -28.04
C ASN A 132 5.45 6.29 -28.69
N ASP A 133 6.31 5.78 -29.55
CA ASP A 133 7.39 6.54 -30.21
C ASP A 133 6.90 7.65 -31.13
N LYS A 134 5.60 7.69 -31.46
CA LYS A 134 4.98 8.74 -32.31
C LYS A 134 4.49 9.93 -31.50
N VAL A 135 4.43 9.80 -30.15
CA VAL A 135 3.93 10.83 -29.26
C VAL A 135 5.05 11.79 -28.88
N GLU A 136 4.99 13.00 -29.36
CA GLU A 136 5.98 14.05 -29.09
C GLU A 136 5.54 15.01 -27.99
N SER A 137 4.21 15.20 -27.82
CA SER A 137 3.62 16.17 -26.90
C SER A 137 2.51 15.57 -26.06
N LEU A 138 2.16 16.26 -24.95
CA LEU A 138 1.14 15.85 -23.99
C LEU A 138 -0.23 15.56 -24.61
N ASP A 139 -0.66 16.40 -25.54
CA ASP A 139 -1.99 16.33 -26.15
C ASP A 139 -2.17 15.18 -27.15
N GLN A 140 -1.05 14.63 -27.65
CA GLN A 140 -1.02 13.45 -28.51
C GLN A 140 -1.07 12.14 -27.72
N ALA A 141 -0.76 12.15 -26.41
CA ALA A 141 -0.78 10.97 -25.58
C ALA A 141 -2.20 10.40 -25.46
N ALA A 142 -2.32 9.08 -25.40
CA ALA A 142 -3.62 8.47 -25.15
C ALA A 142 -4.01 8.61 -23.67
N GLU A 143 -5.29 8.93 -23.42
CA GLU A 143 -5.83 9.28 -22.11
C GLU A 143 -7.05 8.43 -21.75
N VAL A 144 -7.05 7.85 -20.53
CA VAL A 144 -8.25 7.24 -19.93
C VAL A 144 -8.53 7.93 -18.60
N GLY A 145 -9.77 8.34 -18.38
CA GLY A 145 -10.14 8.96 -17.10
C GLY A 145 -11.53 9.58 -17.09
N PRO A 146 -11.98 10.15 -15.97
CA PRO A 146 -13.28 10.78 -15.87
C PRO A 146 -13.35 12.07 -16.69
N ARG A 147 -14.52 12.31 -17.32
CA ARG A 147 -14.81 13.54 -18.03
C ARG A 147 -15.33 14.64 -17.11
N TYR A 148 -16.07 14.24 -16.08
CA TYR A 148 -16.76 15.11 -15.14
C TYR A 148 -16.30 14.83 -13.69
N LEU A 149 -16.69 15.68 -12.77
CA LEU A 149 -16.44 15.50 -11.34
C LEU A 149 -16.98 14.14 -10.86
N ALA A 150 -16.23 13.52 -9.95
CA ALA A 150 -16.63 12.28 -9.30
C ALA A 150 -17.90 12.49 -8.46
N ARG A 151 -18.80 11.52 -8.47
CA ARG A 151 -20.06 11.59 -7.70
C ARG A 151 -19.92 11.06 -6.28
N LEU A 152 -19.00 10.12 -6.07
CA LEU A 152 -18.68 9.61 -4.74
C LEU A 152 -17.38 10.26 -4.25
N PRO A 153 -17.27 10.56 -2.95
CA PRO A 153 -16.11 11.21 -2.40
C PRO A 153 -14.87 10.29 -2.47
N SER A 154 -13.76 10.90 -2.75
CA SER A 154 -12.42 10.35 -2.50
C SER A 154 -11.45 11.52 -2.28
N TYR A 155 -10.31 11.26 -1.66
CA TYR A 155 -9.40 12.31 -1.21
C TYR A 155 -7.94 11.97 -1.53
N GLN A 156 -7.13 13.02 -1.66
CA GLN A 156 -5.68 12.96 -1.69
C GLN A 156 -5.15 13.57 -0.40
N LEU A 157 -4.41 12.79 0.36
CA LEU A 157 -4.08 13.04 1.76
C LEU A 157 -2.60 13.34 1.94
N ASP A 158 -2.25 14.43 2.62
CA ASP A 158 -0.95 14.53 3.25
C ASP A 158 -0.94 13.65 4.49
N ARG A 159 -0.25 12.51 4.42
CA ARG A 159 -0.24 11.50 5.47
C ARG A 159 0.39 11.97 6.77
N ALA A 160 1.30 12.95 6.73
CA ALA A 160 1.90 13.48 7.95
C ALA A 160 0.84 14.19 8.82
N SER A 161 0.10 15.14 8.24
CA SER A 161 -0.96 15.87 8.96
C SER A 161 -2.19 15.00 9.22
N PHE A 162 -2.55 14.17 8.26
CA PHE A 162 -3.71 13.29 8.36
C PHE A 162 -3.57 12.24 9.47
N ASP A 163 -2.45 11.52 9.51
CA ASP A 163 -2.23 10.48 10.52
C ASP A 163 -2.14 11.09 11.93
N GLU A 164 -1.56 12.30 12.09
CA GLU A 164 -1.56 13.02 13.36
C GLU A 164 -2.97 13.38 13.84
N GLU A 165 -3.81 13.83 12.92
CA GLU A 165 -5.19 14.17 13.27
C GLU A 165 -6.00 12.93 13.68
N VAL A 166 -5.85 11.80 12.98
CA VAL A 166 -6.53 10.55 13.36
C VAL A 166 -6.06 10.08 14.75
N LEU A 167 -4.76 10.19 15.03
CA LEU A 167 -4.19 9.84 16.35
C LEU A 167 -4.72 10.79 17.45
N ARG A 168 -4.73 12.09 17.19
CA ARG A 168 -5.27 13.10 18.13
C ARG A 168 -6.72 12.78 18.51
N ARG A 169 -7.55 12.46 17.52
CA ARG A 169 -8.97 12.07 17.73
C ARG A 169 -9.12 10.78 18.52
N ALA A 170 -8.26 9.79 18.30
CA ALA A 170 -8.27 8.56 19.10
C ALA A 170 -7.93 8.83 20.58
N VAL A 171 -6.98 9.72 20.84
CA VAL A 171 -6.62 10.14 22.22
C VAL A 171 -7.78 10.94 22.86
N GLU A 172 -8.38 11.88 22.13
CA GLU A 172 -9.55 12.62 22.61
C GLU A 172 -10.76 11.74 22.90
N ALA A 173 -10.90 10.63 22.15
CA ALA A 173 -11.94 9.64 22.40
C ALA A 173 -11.65 8.76 23.64
N GLY A 174 -10.47 8.88 24.27
CA GLY A 174 -10.11 8.20 25.51
C GLY A 174 -9.00 7.17 25.43
N ALA A 175 -8.28 7.04 24.29
CA ALA A 175 -7.10 6.19 24.23
C ALA A 175 -5.93 6.80 25.01
N SER A 176 -5.25 5.99 25.82
CA SER A 176 -3.93 6.34 26.37
C SER A 176 -2.88 6.29 25.26
N LEU A 177 -1.88 7.17 25.31
CA LEU A 177 -0.80 7.25 24.33
C LEU A 177 0.56 7.21 24.99
N MET A 178 1.41 6.28 24.57
CA MET A 178 2.85 6.31 24.84
C MET A 178 3.61 6.66 23.56
N ARG A 179 4.30 7.82 23.56
CA ARG A 179 4.99 8.36 22.39
C ARG A 179 6.11 9.34 22.78
N PRO A 180 7.35 9.24 22.26
CA PRO A 180 7.84 8.12 21.47
C PRO A 180 8.06 6.88 22.36
N ALA A 181 7.64 5.69 21.87
CA ALA A 181 7.78 4.46 22.63
C ALA A 181 8.01 3.26 21.71
N ILE A 182 8.91 2.37 22.11
CA ILE A 182 9.31 1.21 21.32
C ILE A 182 8.90 -0.07 22.05
N VAL A 183 8.15 -0.90 21.35
CA VAL A 183 7.72 -2.22 21.82
C VAL A 183 8.80 -3.26 21.54
N SER A 184 9.07 -4.10 22.51
CA SER A 184 9.95 -5.27 22.42
C SER A 184 9.40 -6.44 23.23
N ASN A 185 10.01 -7.61 23.10
CA ASN A 185 9.72 -8.81 23.91
C ASN A 185 8.22 -9.16 24.04
N VAL A 186 7.46 -8.99 22.94
CA VAL A 186 6.04 -9.38 22.91
C VAL A 186 5.92 -10.87 23.14
N ARG A 187 5.05 -11.30 24.05
CA ARG A 187 4.71 -12.70 24.30
C ARG A 187 3.22 -12.89 24.16
N LEU A 188 2.83 -13.82 23.27
CA LEU A 188 1.45 -14.21 23.07
C LEU A 188 1.15 -15.41 23.98
N THR A 189 0.10 -15.31 24.79
CA THR A 189 -0.33 -16.34 25.74
C THR A 189 -1.79 -16.68 25.46
N PRO A 190 -2.08 -17.81 24.79
CA PRO A 190 -3.45 -18.26 24.56
C PRO A 190 -4.23 -18.41 25.89
N GLY A 191 -5.48 -17.96 25.92
CA GLY A 191 -6.31 -17.96 27.13
C GLY A 191 -5.92 -16.92 28.19
N GLY A 192 -4.78 -16.29 28.05
CA GLY A 192 -4.21 -15.36 29.04
C GLY A 192 -4.10 -13.92 28.57
N ARG A 193 -3.29 -13.17 29.30
CA ARG A 193 -2.92 -11.81 28.92
C ARG A 193 -1.63 -11.83 28.10
N GLN A 194 -1.59 -11.03 27.08
CA GLN A 194 -0.43 -10.80 26.25
C GLN A 194 0.50 -9.83 26.98
N THR A 195 1.80 -10.05 26.92
CA THR A 195 2.79 -9.20 27.63
C THR A 195 3.82 -8.63 26.66
N MET A 196 4.33 -7.48 26.98
CA MET A 196 5.39 -6.82 26.21
C MET A 196 6.20 -5.88 27.07
N GLU A 197 7.40 -5.58 26.63
CA GLU A 197 8.22 -4.51 27.18
C GLU A 197 8.10 -3.26 26.30
N VAL A 198 7.96 -2.11 26.95
CA VAL A 198 7.88 -0.81 26.28
C VAL A 198 8.99 0.09 26.80
N LYS A 199 9.83 0.56 25.89
CA LYS A 199 10.83 1.60 26.21
C LYS A 199 10.20 2.96 25.91
N HIS A 200 9.97 3.75 26.97
CA HIS A 200 9.40 5.09 26.89
C HIS A 200 10.10 6.04 27.87
N ALA A 201 10.42 7.25 27.44
CA ALA A 201 11.08 8.29 28.26
C ALA A 201 12.31 7.78 29.05
N GLY A 202 13.11 6.91 28.43
CA GLY A 202 14.33 6.33 29.05
C GLY A 202 14.07 5.16 30.01
N ARG A 203 12.80 4.83 30.29
CA ARG A 203 12.40 3.73 31.18
C ARG A 203 11.97 2.49 30.42
N ARG A 204 12.05 1.32 31.04
CA ARG A 204 11.47 0.07 30.57
C ARG A 204 10.24 -0.26 31.42
N LEU A 205 9.10 -0.37 30.78
CA LEU A 205 7.82 -0.65 31.38
C LEU A 205 7.34 -2.04 30.95
N ALA A 206 6.84 -2.83 31.88
CA ALA A 206 6.08 -4.03 31.56
C ALA A 206 4.64 -3.61 31.28
N VAL A 207 4.12 -4.01 30.12
CA VAL A 207 2.73 -3.74 29.72
C VAL A 207 2.05 -5.06 29.43
N SER A 208 0.80 -5.21 29.90
CA SER A 208 -0.02 -6.37 29.58
C SER A 208 -1.39 -5.98 29.07
N ALA A 209 -1.93 -6.79 28.14
CA ALA A 209 -3.28 -6.58 27.59
C ALA A 209 -3.97 -7.91 27.31
N ARG A 210 -5.31 -7.91 27.28
CA ARG A 210 -6.05 -9.08 26.78
C ARG A 210 -5.88 -9.22 25.26
N TRP A 211 -5.82 -8.08 24.53
CA TRP A 211 -5.63 -8.05 23.09
C TRP A 211 -4.46 -7.17 22.67
N ILE A 212 -3.73 -7.61 21.65
CA ILE A 212 -2.78 -6.81 20.87
C ILE A 212 -3.35 -6.59 19.47
N VAL A 213 -3.43 -5.32 19.06
CA VAL A 213 -3.67 -4.94 17.67
C VAL A 213 -2.33 -4.56 17.06
N ASP A 214 -1.81 -5.40 16.17
CA ASP A 214 -0.60 -5.06 15.42
C ASP A 214 -0.95 -4.16 14.23
N ALA A 215 -0.70 -2.86 14.40
CA ALA A 215 -0.82 -1.80 13.41
C ALA A 215 0.56 -1.24 13.02
N SER A 216 1.62 -2.03 13.16
CA SER A 216 3.01 -1.62 12.92
C SER A 216 3.35 -1.37 11.44
N GLY A 217 2.34 -1.46 10.57
CA GLY A 217 2.46 -1.22 9.13
C GLY A 217 3.42 -2.20 8.48
N VAL A 218 4.23 -1.73 7.56
CA VAL A 218 5.19 -2.57 6.80
C VAL A 218 6.24 -3.29 7.65
N ASN A 219 6.38 -2.92 8.93
CA ASN A 219 7.22 -3.66 9.86
C ASN A 219 6.64 -5.03 10.19
N ALA A 220 5.31 -5.19 10.15
CA ALA A 220 4.61 -6.44 10.40
C ALA A 220 5.17 -7.19 11.63
N LEU A 221 5.17 -6.49 12.79
CA LEU A 221 5.94 -6.88 13.98
C LEU A 221 5.61 -8.29 14.43
N LEU A 222 4.33 -8.60 14.65
CA LEU A 222 3.92 -9.94 15.09
C LEU A 222 4.12 -10.97 13.98
N ALA A 223 3.71 -10.66 12.76
CA ALA A 223 3.83 -11.60 11.65
C ALA A 223 5.29 -12.04 11.39
N ARG A 224 6.25 -11.13 11.55
CA ARG A 224 7.69 -11.45 11.42
C ARG A 224 8.20 -12.21 12.63
N LYS A 225 7.87 -11.77 13.83
CA LYS A 225 8.30 -12.39 15.08
C LYS A 225 7.84 -13.85 15.17
N GLU A 226 6.59 -14.11 14.84
CA GLU A 226 5.97 -15.44 14.92
C GLU A 226 6.19 -16.29 13.65
N GLY A 227 6.94 -15.77 12.67
CA GLY A 227 7.24 -16.50 11.43
C GLY A 227 6.04 -16.69 10.49
N TRP A 228 5.02 -15.85 10.59
CA TRP A 228 3.83 -15.89 9.70
C TRP A 228 4.00 -15.06 8.43
N TRP A 229 4.95 -14.14 8.41
CA TRP A 229 5.19 -13.26 7.27
C TRP A 229 5.72 -14.03 6.05
N ARG A 230 5.16 -13.79 4.87
CA ARG A 230 5.59 -14.37 3.59
C ARG A 230 5.71 -13.30 2.53
N SER A 231 6.84 -13.25 1.82
CA SER A 231 6.96 -12.47 0.59
C SER A 231 6.14 -13.12 -0.52
N ASN A 232 5.43 -12.30 -1.30
CA ASN A 232 4.75 -12.80 -2.50
C ASN A 232 5.70 -12.74 -3.70
N THR A 233 6.39 -13.84 -3.96
CA THR A 233 7.40 -13.95 -5.02
C THR A 233 6.81 -14.01 -6.43
N GLU A 234 5.50 -14.24 -6.56
CA GLU A 234 4.80 -14.17 -7.84
C GLU A 234 4.70 -12.74 -8.38
N HIS A 235 4.92 -11.73 -7.52
CA HIS A 235 4.78 -10.31 -7.85
C HIS A 235 5.99 -9.49 -7.36
N PRO A 236 7.17 -9.66 -7.94
CA PRO A 236 8.40 -9.00 -7.49
C PRO A 236 8.45 -7.54 -7.95
N THR A 237 7.50 -6.72 -7.50
CA THR A 237 7.47 -5.30 -7.81
C THR A 237 8.38 -4.49 -6.89
N ALA A 238 8.88 -3.38 -7.42
CA ALA A 238 9.66 -2.40 -6.68
C ALA A 238 9.12 -1.00 -6.92
N ALA A 239 9.33 -0.09 -5.97
CA ALA A 239 8.96 1.30 -6.09
C ALA A 239 10.11 2.24 -5.75
N VAL A 240 10.12 3.41 -6.43
CA VAL A 240 10.94 4.58 -6.11
C VAL A 240 10.02 5.79 -6.09
N TRP A 241 10.09 6.61 -5.04
CA TRP A 241 9.20 7.77 -4.92
C TRP A 241 9.83 8.91 -4.14
N SER A 242 9.26 10.09 -4.33
CA SER A 242 9.62 11.31 -3.61
C SER A 242 8.47 12.31 -3.62
N ARG A 243 8.53 13.31 -2.75
CA ARG A 243 7.76 14.53 -2.83
C ARG A 243 8.44 15.51 -3.77
N TRP A 244 7.64 16.23 -4.59
CA TRP A 244 8.12 17.15 -5.64
C TRP A 244 7.45 18.50 -5.54
N ARG A 245 8.20 19.55 -5.91
CA ARG A 245 7.72 20.92 -6.10
C ARG A 245 7.90 21.31 -7.56
N GLY A 246 7.12 22.28 -8.03
CA GLY A 246 7.21 22.75 -9.41
C GLY A 246 6.69 21.78 -10.47
N VAL A 247 5.99 20.71 -10.10
CA VAL A 247 5.19 19.92 -11.04
C VAL A 247 4.07 20.82 -11.57
N LYS A 248 3.88 20.89 -12.88
CA LYS A 248 2.85 21.75 -13.50
C LYS A 248 1.45 21.31 -13.05
N ASP A 249 0.58 22.30 -12.83
CA ASP A 249 -0.84 22.03 -12.62
C ASP A 249 -1.49 21.60 -13.94
N TRP A 250 -2.12 20.43 -13.95
CA TRP A 250 -2.79 19.84 -15.12
C TRP A 250 -3.93 20.68 -15.68
N ASP A 251 -4.57 21.50 -14.86
CA ASP A 251 -5.65 22.39 -15.27
C ASP A 251 -5.18 23.87 -15.35
N SER A 252 -3.86 24.11 -15.43
CA SER A 252 -3.28 25.44 -15.53
C SER A 252 -3.64 26.14 -16.83
N ARG A 253 -3.74 27.48 -16.75
CA ARG A 253 -3.98 28.32 -17.90
C ARG A 253 -2.89 28.17 -18.98
N ALA A 254 -1.65 28.03 -18.58
CA ALA A 254 -0.52 27.85 -19.50
C ALA A 254 -0.65 26.58 -20.36
N LEU A 255 -1.07 25.44 -19.76
CA LEU A 255 -1.34 24.23 -20.50
C LEU A 255 -2.60 24.37 -21.40
N ALA A 256 -3.63 25.06 -20.92
CA ALA A 256 -4.83 25.32 -21.71
C ALA A 256 -4.56 26.19 -22.93
N GLU A 257 -3.71 27.20 -22.82
CA GLU A 257 -3.28 28.05 -23.95
C GLU A 257 -2.39 27.26 -24.93
N LYS A 258 -1.50 26.40 -24.40
CA LYS A 258 -0.61 25.55 -25.23
C LYS A 258 -1.36 24.43 -25.94
N PHE A 259 -2.36 23.82 -25.31
CA PHE A 259 -3.11 22.65 -25.80
C PHE A 259 -4.64 22.85 -25.65
N PRO A 260 -5.28 23.80 -26.37
CA PRO A 260 -6.66 24.21 -26.12
C PRO A 260 -7.68 23.08 -26.37
N ASN A 261 -7.50 22.26 -27.39
CA ASN A 261 -8.39 21.12 -27.66
C ASN A 261 -8.25 19.99 -26.63
N TRP A 262 -7.09 19.82 -26.06
CA TRP A 262 -6.84 18.88 -24.98
C TRP A 262 -7.47 19.38 -23.69
N ALA A 263 -7.29 20.65 -23.35
CA ALA A 263 -7.82 21.26 -22.14
C ALA A 263 -9.36 21.25 -22.12
N SER A 264 -10.01 21.64 -23.23
CA SER A 264 -11.47 21.72 -23.33
C SER A 264 -12.19 20.36 -23.32
N ALA A 265 -11.47 19.25 -23.52
CA ALA A 265 -12.07 17.90 -23.51
C ALA A 265 -12.53 17.44 -22.13
N VAL A 266 -12.03 18.03 -21.05
CA VAL A 266 -12.28 17.65 -19.64
C VAL A 266 -12.61 18.90 -18.82
N TYR A 267 -13.50 18.77 -17.86
CA TYR A 267 -13.99 19.90 -17.06
C TYR A 267 -13.25 20.02 -15.72
N GLY A 268 -11.96 20.46 -15.76
CA GLY A 268 -11.18 20.78 -14.56
C GLY A 268 -10.97 19.59 -13.60
N THR A 269 -10.82 18.39 -14.13
CA THR A 269 -10.68 17.18 -13.30
C THR A 269 -9.31 16.55 -13.37
N ARG A 270 -8.39 17.08 -14.18
CA ARG A 270 -7.03 16.55 -14.29
C ARG A 270 -6.15 16.95 -13.12
N GLY A 271 -6.22 18.22 -12.68
CA GLY A 271 -5.41 18.77 -11.59
C GLY A 271 -5.71 18.18 -10.21
N THR A 272 -6.89 17.60 -10.03
CA THR A 272 -7.31 16.97 -8.78
C THR A 272 -7.45 15.44 -8.87
N ALA A 273 -7.21 14.84 -10.04
CA ALA A 273 -7.14 13.38 -10.20
C ALA A 273 -5.81 12.82 -9.68
N THR A 274 -5.78 11.53 -9.34
CA THR A 274 -4.53 10.79 -9.30
C THR A 274 -4.14 10.44 -10.74
N ASN A 275 -3.11 11.11 -11.26
CA ASN A 275 -2.62 10.88 -12.60
C ASN A 275 -1.60 9.75 -12.63
N HIS A 276 -1.73 8.83 -13.57
CA HIS A 276 -0.84 7.69 -13.75
C HIS A 276 -0.20 7.74 -15.13
N ILE A 277 1.13 7.74 -15.16
CA ILE A 277 1.90 7.54 -16.39
C ILE A 277 2.12 6.05 -16.54
N ILE A 278 1.80 5.49 -17.69
CA ILE A 278 1.82 4.04 -17.91
C ILE A 278 2.84 3.66 -18.98
N GLY A 279 3.67 2.69 -18.67
CA GLY A 279 4.59 2.07 -19.63
C GLY A 279 4.55 0.55 -19.58
N ASP A 280 5.32 -0.10 -20.41
CA ASP A 280 5.40 -1.57 -20.43
C ASP A 280 6.11 -2.09 -19.19
N GLY A 281 5.37 -2.78 -18.32
CA GLY A 281 5.87 -3.34 -17.07
C GLY A 281 6.05 -2.35 -15.91
N TRP A 282 5.61 -1.10 -16.05
CA TRP A 282 5.69 -0.09 -15.01
C TRP A 282 4.58 0.95 -15.10
N TRP A 283 4.35 1.64 -13.98
CA TRP A 283 3.48 2.81 -13.91
C TRP A 283 4.02 3.80 -12.89
N ALA A 284 3.71 5.06 -13.07
CA ALA A 284 4.05 6.10 -12.11
C ALA A 284 2.78 6.82 -11.66
N TRP A 285 2.78 7.28 -10.41
CA TRP A 285 1.73 8.15 -9.89
C TRP A 285 2.20 9.60 -9.82
N MET A 286 1.28 10.52 -10.00
CA MET A 286 1.38 11.92 -9.67
C MET A 286 0.15 12.30 -8.84
N ILE A 287 0.34 12.47 -7.53
CA ILE A 287 -0.71 12.77 -6.56
C ILE A 287 -0.52 14.20 -6.07
N PRO A 288 -1.32 15.17 -6.55
CA PRO A 288 -1.29 16.52 -6.01
C PRO A 288 -1.77 16.54 -4.57
N LEU A 289 -1.11 17.33 -3.74
CA LEU A 289 -1.42 17.48 -2.32
C LEU A 289 -1.75 18.95 -2.01
N LYS A 290 -2.55 19.14 -0.98
CA LYS A 290 -2.86 20.50 -0.53
C LYS A 290 -1.58 21.20 -0.09
N GLY A 291 -1.36 22.44 -0.59
CA GLY A 291 -0.12 23.18 -0.37
C GLY A 291 0.85 23.20 -1.56
N GLY A 292 0.50 22.49 -2.67
CA GLY A 292 1.24 22.57 -3.94
C GLY A 292 2.32 21.51 -4.14
N ASP A 293 2.66 20.75 -3.11
CA ASP A 293 3.54 19.58 -3.27
C ASP A 293 2.81 18.48 -4.07
N VAL A 294 3.56 17.71 -4.86
CA VAL A 294 3.05 16.53 -5.57
C VAL A 294 3.86 15.31 -5.16
N SER A 295 3.17 14.26 -4.74
CA SER A 295 3.81 12.95 -4.54
C SER A 295 3.97 12.29 -5.89
N VAL A 296 5.20 11.94 -6.27
CA VAL A 296 5.51 11.25 -7.53
C VAL A 296 6.36 10.03 -7.25
N GLY A 297 5.99 8.92 -7.84
CA GLY A 297 6.78 7.71 -7.75
C GLY A 297 6.47 6.74 -8.89
N VAL A 298 7.34 5.78 -9.06
CA VAL A 298 7.22 4.70 -10.05
C VAL A 298 7.16 3.35 -9.36
N VAL A 299 6.29 2.48 -9.86
CA VAL A 299 6.27 1.05 -9.51
C VAL A 299 6.54 0.25 -10.77
N TYR A 300 7.36 -0.75 -10.66
CA TYR A 300 7.76 -1.58 -11.79
C TYR A 300 7.94 -3.04 -11.38
N ASP A 301 7.64 -3.94 -12.31
CA ASP A 301 7.96 -5.35 -12.17
C ASP A 301 9.45 -5.56 -12.48
N GLN A 302 10.21 -6.07 -11.51
CA GLN A 302 11.66 -6.26 -11.61
C GLN A 302 12.07 -7.30 -12.67
N ARG A 303 11.12 -8.08 -13.22
CA ARG A 303 11.34 -9.03 -14.31
C ARG A 303 11.24 -8.36 -15.69
N LEU A 304 10.51 -7.24 -15.78
CA LEU A 304 10.18 -6.55 -17.03
C LEU A 304 10.96 -5.25 -17.21
N VAL A 305 11.35 -4.60 -16.12
CA VAL A 305 11.94 -3.26 -16.15
C VAL A 305 13.20 -3.18 -15.29
N ASP A 306 14.29 -2.74 -15.91
CA ASP A 306 15.52 -2.37 -15.24
C ASP A 306 15.49 -0.88 -14.88
N PHE A 307 15.22 -0.59 -13.60
CA PHE A 307 15.30 0.78 -13.11
C PHE A 307 16.79 1.18 -12.96
N PRO A 308 17.21 2.38 -13.45
CA PRO A 308 18.61 2.77 -13.47
C PRO A 308 19.32 2.60 -12.13
N ALA A 309 20.41 1.82 -12.11
CA ALA A 309 21.21 1.58 -10.90
C ALA A 309 22.18 2.74 -10.62
N ASN A 310 22.68 3.39 -11.69
CA ASN A 310 23.67 4.45 -11.68
C ASN A 310 23.11 5.73 -12.33
N GLY A 311 23.78 6.87 -12.20
CA GLY A 311 23.35 8.13 -12.82
C GLY A 311 22.89 9.18 -11.81
N GLY A 312 23.67 9.41 -10.73
CA GLY A 312 23.35 10.46 -9.77
C GLY A 312 22.49 10.01 -8.59
N ARG A 313 21.91 10.98 -7.86
CA ARG A 313 21.05 10.73 -6.71
C ARG A 313 19.76 10.00 -7.13
N LEU A 314 19.17 9.27 -6.23
CA LEU A 314 18.00 8.45 -6.52
C LEU A 314 16.82 9.27 -7.10
N GLY A 315 16.61 10.49 -6.62
CA GLY A 315 15.58 11.39 -7.14
C GLY A 315 15.86 11.87 -8.58
N GLU A 316 17.12 12.11 -8.92
CA GLU A 316 17.54 12.44 -10.30
C GLU A 316 17.25 11.26 -11.23
N ARG A 317 17.64 10.05 -10.84
CA ARG A 317 17.34 8.82 -11.61
C ARG A 317 15.83 8.59 -11.79
N LEU A 318 15.04 8.94 -10.80
CA LEU A 318 13.57 8.87 -10.90
C LEU A 318 13.06 9.88 -11.94
N LYS A 319 13.55 11.13 -11.92
CA LYS A 319 13.19 12.14 -12.93
C LYS A 319 13.61 11.69 -14.32
N ASP A 320 14.86 11.27 -14.50
CA ASP A 320 15.42 10.82 -15.79
C ASP A 320 14.67 9.61 -16.36
N PHE A 321 14.20 8.72 -15.50
CA PHE A 321 13.36 7.60 -15.92
C PHE A 321 12.00 8.09 -16.42
N LEU A 322 11.33 8.96 -15.66
CA LEU A 322 9.97 9.41 -15.95
C LEU A 322 9.90 10.35 -17.17
N VAL A 323 10.85 11.27 -17.35
CA VAL A 323 10.81 12.27 -18.45
C VAL A 323 11.06 11.66 -19.84
N LYS A 324 11.40 10.40 -19.93
CA LYS A 324 11.37 9.65 -21.20
C LYS A 324 9.96 9.58 -21.76
N HIS A 325 8.95 9.53 -20.89
CA HIS A 325 7.55 9.60 -21.27
C HIS A 325 7.16 11.06 -21.54
N PRO A 326 6.60 11.41 -22.72
CA PRO A 326 6.34 12.80 -23.12
C PRO A 326 5.42 13.56 -22.16
N VAL A 327 4.44 12.89 -21.56
CA VAL A 327 3.55 13.49 -20.55
C VAL A 327 4.34 13.88 -19.30
N ALA A 328 5.18 12.98 -18.78
CA ALA A 328 5.99 13.28 -17.61
C ALA A 328 7.03 14.37 -17.92
N ARG A 329 7.60 14.37 -19.11
CA ARG A 329 8.53 15.41 -19.58
C ARG A 329 7.89 16.79 -19.54
N GLU A 330 6.64 16.94 -20.02
CA GLU A 330 5.91 18.20 -19.97
C GLU A 330 5.59 18.62 -18.52
N MET A 331 5.07 17.69 -17.72
CA MET A 331 4.59 18.00 -16.37
C MET A 331 5.71 18.24 -15.36
N MET A 332 6.86 17.59 -15.54
CA MET A 332 7.99 17.64 -14.61
C MET A 332 9.17 18.50 -15.11
N ALA A 333 8.97 19.30 -16.16
CA ALA A 333 10.05 20.10 -16.74
C ALA A 333 10.80 20.91 -15.67
N ASP A 334 10.06 21.66 -14.86
CA ASP A 334 10.58 22.54 -13.82
C ASP A 334 10.52 21.92 -12.41
N ALA A 335 10.22 20.62 -12.33
CA ALA A 335 10.01 19.95 -11.05
C ALA A 335 11.33 19.58 -10.37
N GLU A 336 11.36 19.81 -9.05
CA GLU A 336 12.46 19.45 -8.16
C GLU A 336 11.97 18.51 -7.05
N PHE A 337 12.74 17.47 -6.73
CA PHE A 337 12.40 16.58 -5.63
C PHE A 337 12.87 17.14 -4.29
N VAL A 338 12.13 16.83 -3.24
CA VAL A 338 12.53 17.12 -1.87
C VAL A 338 13.60 16.12 -1.46
N GLY A 339 14.85 16.57 -1.35
CA GLY A 339 16.03 15.72 -1.24
C GLY A 339 16.03 14.73 -0.07
N GLU A 340 15.36 15.06 1.03
CA GLU A 340 15.24 14.26 2.24
C GLU A 340 14.10 13.22 2.17
N ASP A 341 13.24 13.31 1.15
CA ASP A 341 12.05 12.49 0.97
C ASP A 341 12.16 11.61 -0.28
N VAL A 342 13.30 10.95 -0.49
CA VAL A 342 13.52 10.02 -1.60
C VAL A 342 13.66 8.61 -1.07
N HIS A 343 12.78 7.73 -1.53
CA HIS A 343 12.65 6.38 -1.01
C HIS A 343 12.71 5.33 -2.10
N ARG A 344 13.18 4.13 -1.75
CA ARG A 344 13.13 2.94 -2.59
C ARG A 344 12.73 1.72 -1.76
N ARG A 345 11.85 0.90 -2.32
CA ARG A 345 11.51 -0.39 -1.74
C ARG A 345 11.41 -1.46 -2.82
N ARG A 346 11.91 -2.64 -2.53
CA ARG A 346 11.84 -3.83 -3.40
C ARG A 346 10.90 -4.87 -2.79
N ASN A 347 10.39 -5.76 -3.64
CA ASN A 347 9.52 -6.87 -3.24
C ASN A 347 8.37 -6.38 -2.37
N LEU A 348 7.52 -5.53 -2.98
CA LEU A 348 6.46 -4.82 -2.28
C LEU A 348 5.42 -5.76 -1.68
N ALA A 349 5.02 -6.79 -2.44
CA ALA A 349 3.93 -7.68 -2.08
C ALA A 349 4.32 -8.71 -1.01
N TYR A 350 3.49 -8.81 0.04
CA TYR A 350 3.63 -9.80 1.11
C TYR A 350 2.30 -10.02 1.83
N TYR A 351 2.22 -11.10 2.61
CA TYR A 351 1.07 -11.40 3.44
C TYR A 351 1.47 -12.18 4.69
N SER A 352 0.62 -12.14 5.69
CA SER A 352 0.69 -13.02 6.86
C SER A 352 -0.11 -14.30 6.62
N THR A 353 0.40 -15.45 7.05
CA THR A 353 -0.36 -16.72 7.02
C THR A 353 -1.38 -16.81 8.14
N THR A 354 -1.31 -15.92 9.14
CA THR A 354 -2.22 -15.83 10.28
C THR A 354 -2.57 -14.36 10.49
N PHE A 355 -3.85 -14.01 10.46
CA PHE A 355 -4.33 -12.64 10.62
C PHE A 355 -4.79 -12.33 12.04
N SER A 356 -5.27 -13.35 12.77
CA SER A 356 -5.74 -13.22 14.14
C SER A 356 -5.60 -14.53 14.91
N GLY A 357 -5.57 -14.44 16.23
CA GLY A 357 -5.61 -15.55 17.15
C GLY A 357 -6.15 -15.09 18.49
N ASP A 358 -6.12 -15.99 19.49
CA ASP A 358 -6.54 -15.62 20.82
C ASP A 358 -5.63 -14.55 21.41
N GLY A 359 -6.17 -13.34 21.57
CA GLY A 359 -5.49 -12.16 22.13
C GLY A 359 -4.65 -11.36 21.14
N PHE A 360 -4.71 -11.59 19.83
CA PHE A 360 -4.07 -10.71 18.85
C PHE A 360 -4.83 -10.62 17.54
N VAL A 361 -4.64 -9.50 16.83
CA VAL A 361 -5.12 -9.29 15.46
C VAL A 361 -4.19 -8.35 14.70
N LEU A 362 -3.97 -8.62 13.42
CA LEU A 362 -3.16 -7.82 12.51
C LEU A 362 -4.08 -6.91 11.68
N VAL A 363 -3.71 -5.62 11.53
CA VAL A 363 -4.51 -4.66 10.75
C VAL A 363 -3.66 -3.89 9.72
N GLY A 364 -4.27 -3.53 8.60
CA GLY A 364 -3.61 -2.79 7.52
C GLY A 364 -2.38 -3.52 6.98
N ASP A 365 -1.31 -2.78 6.72
CA ASP A 365 -0.07 -3.31 6.16
C ASP A 365 0.67 -4.28 7.11
N ALA A 366 0.35 -4.30 8.40
CA ALA A 366 0.89 -5.31 9.31
C ALA A 366 0.37 -6.72 8.97
N ALA A 367 -0.80 -6.81 8.35
CA ALA A 367 -1.43 -8.05 7.92
C ALA A 367 -0.99 -8.48 6.50
N ALA A 368 -1.06 -7.56 5.53
CA ALA A 368 -0.69 -7.84 4.14
C ALA A 368 -0.55 -6.56 3.32
N PHE A 369 0.23 -6.64 2.25
CA PHE A 369 0.33 -5.63 1.20
C PHE A 369 0.35 -6.30 -0.17
N MET A 370 -0.46 -5.86 -1.11
CA MET A 370 -0.56 -6.44 -2.45
C MET A 370 0.23 -5.64 -3.47
N ASP A 371 -0.31 -4.49 -3.87
CA ASP A 371 0.24 -3.57 -4.85
C ASP A 371 -0.41 -2.20 -4.66
N PRO A 372 0.27 -1.07 -4.91
CA PRO A 372 -0.36 0.24 -4.76
C PRO A 372 -1.24 0.66 -5.97
N PHE A 373 -1.26 -0.10 -7.07
CA PHE A 373 -2.08 0.20 -8.23
C PHE A 373 -3.57 0.18 -7.89
N TYR A 374 -4.32 1.19 -8.29
CA TYR A 374 -5.71 1.45 -7.89
C TYR A 374 -5.94 1.83 -6.41
N SER A 375 -4.87 2.04 -5.61
CA SER A 375 -4.94 2.51 -4.21
C SER A 375 -5.73 1.62 -3.23
N PRO A 376 -5.56 0.28 -3.20
CA PRO A 376 -6.37 -0.61 -2.36
C PRO A 376 -6.00 -0.56 -0.88
N GLY A 377 -4.86 0.04 -0.51
CA GLY A 377 -4.29 -0.06 0.83
C GLY A 377 -5.19 0.51 1.92
N MET A 378 -5.87 1.64 1.68
CA MET A 378 -6.78 2.22 2.67
C MET A 378 -8.11 1.45 2.76
N ASP A 379 -8.59 0.85 1.66
CA ASP A 379 -9.72 -0.07 1.72
C ASP A 379 -9.38 -1.28 2.59
N TRP A 380 -8.19 -1.86 2.39
CA TRP A 380 -7.68 -2.95 3.22
C TRP A 380 -7.62 -2.57 4.71
N ILE A 381 -7.19 -1.34 5.03
CA ILE A 381 -7.24 -0.80 6.40
C ILE A 381 -8.68 -0.75 6.91
N SER A 382 -9.63 -0.26 6.11
CA SER A 382 -11.03 -0.15 6.50
C SER A 382 -11.65 -1.50 6.87
N PHE A 383 -11.41 -2.52 6.07
CA PHE A 383 -11.89 -3.88 6.33
C PHE A 383 -11.20 -4.52 7.54
N THR A 384 -9.87 -4.45 7.62
CA THR A 384 -9.11 -5.10 8.69
C THR A 384 -9.39 -4.48 10.05
N THR A 385 -9.50 -3.14 10.14
CA THR A 385 -9.77 -2.44 11.40
C THR A 385 -11.22 -2.65 11.88
N SER A 386 -12.18 -2.64 10.96
CA SER A 386 -13.59 -2.90 11.30
C SER A 386 -13.81 -4.32 11.80
N ALA A 387 -13.22 -5.31 11.11
CA ALA A 387 -13.29 -6.71 11.52
C ALA A 387 -12.53 -6.97 12.84
N ALA A 388 -11.38 -6.34 13.06
CA ALA A 388 -10.64 -6.42 14.32
C ALA A 388 -11.44 -5.85 15.49
N ALA A 389 -12.08 -4.69 15.29
CA ALA A 389 -12.92 -4.07 16.31
C ALA A 389 -14.15 -4.95 16.66
N ASP A 390 -14.77 -5.59 15.65
CA ASP A 390 -15.87 -6.52 15.88
C ASP A 390 -15.44 -7.77 16.65
N LEU A 391 -14.29 -8.34 16.31
CA LEU A 391 -13.71 -9.51 16.98
C LEU A 391 -13.43 -9.23 18.46
N ILE A 392 -12.73 -8.13 18.76
CA ILE A 392 -12.38 -7.75 20.11
C ILE A 392 -13.62 -7.39 20.93
N THR A 393 -14.57 -6.65 20.35
CA THR A 393 -15.86 -6.29 20.99
C THR A 393 -16.66 -7.54 21.38
N THR A 394 -16.65 -8.58 20.54
CA THR A 394 -17.35 -9.84 20.83
C THR A 394 -16.82 -10.47 22.11
N GLN A 395 -15.50 -10.59 22.27
CA GLN A 395 -14.91 -11.16 23.48
C GLN A 395 -15.04 -10.22 24.68
N TYR A 396 -14.90 -8.92 24.50
CA TYR A 396 -15.07 -7.93 25.57
C TYR A 396 -16.47 -8.02 26.22
N ASN A 397 -17.48 -8.35 25.41
CA ASN A 397 -18.85 -8.57 25.86
C ASN A 397 -19.10 -10.02 26.39
N GLY A 398 -18.04 -10.78 26.63
CA GLY A 398 -18.14 -12.14 27.20
C GLY A 398 -18.61 -13.23 26.23
N MET A 399 -18.65 -12.93 24.92
CA MET A 399 -19.06 -13.91 23.91
C MET A 399 -17.86 -14.72 23.41
N PRO A 400 -18.04 -16.00 23.06
CA PRO A 400 -16.97 -16.82 22.49
C PRO A 400 -16.50 -16.27 21.14
N VAL A 401 -15.19 -16.35 20.87
CA VAL A 401 -14.58 -15.75 19.66
C VAL A 401 -13.86 -16.73 18.74
N GLU A 402 -13.76 -18.00 19.13
CA GLU A 402 -12.97 -19.02 18.44
C GLU A 402 -13.44 -19.20 16.99
N GLU A 403 -14.75 -19.31 16.76
CA GLU A 403 -15.32 -19.40 15.42
C GLU A 403 -15.13 -18.12 14.61
N LYS A 404 -15.22 -16.95 15.27
CA LYS A 404 -14.95 -15.66 14.63
C LYS A 404 -13.48 -15.53 14.23
N ILE A 405 -12.55 -15.96 15.08
CA ILE A 405 -11.10 -16.01 14.76
C ILE A 405 -10.87 -16.91 13.54
N ALA A 406 -11.44 -18.12 13.55
CA ALA A 406 -11.31 -19.05 12.43
C ALA A 406 -11.90 -18.48 11.13
N LYS A 407 -13.07 -17.84 11.21
CA LYS A 407 -13.71 -17.15 10.09
C LYS A 407 -12.87 -15.98 9.59
N HIS A 408 -12.36 -15.14 10.49
CA HIS A 408 -11.51 -14.00 10.18
C HIS A 408 -10.26 -14.43 9.38
N ASN A 409 -9.50 -15.42 9.88
CA ASN A 409 -8.33 -15.96 9.20
C ASN A 409 -8.69 -16.48 7.80
N ARG A 410 -9.75 -17.28 7.69
CA ARG A 410 -10.19 -17.82 6.40
C ARG A 410 -10.58 -16.73 5.42
N ASP A 411 -11.38 -15.76 5.85
CA ASP A 411 -11.94 -14.74 4.98
C ASP A 411 -10.86 -13.77 4.47
N PHE A 412 -9.93 -13.34 5.33
CA PHE A 412 -8.81 -12.48 4.93
C PHE A 412 -7.79 -13.21 4.07
N THR A 413 -7.52 -14.49 4.32
CA THR A 413 -6.67 -15.32 3.44
C THR A 413 -7.29 -15.45 2.05
N ILE A 414 -8.58 -15.79 1.97
CA ILE A 414 -9.31 -15.90 0.69
C ILE A 414 -9.34 -14.55 -0.03
N SER A 415 -9.63 -13.46 0.70
CA SER A 415 -9.67 -12.12 0.14
C SER A 415 -8.33 -11.73 -0.47
N TYR A 416 -7.23 -11.85 0.28
CA TYR A 416 -5.90 -11.54 -0.24
C TYR A 416 -5.58 -12.32 -1.51
N GLN A 417 -5.76 -13.66 -1.48
CA GLN A 417 -5.43 -14.53 -2.61
C GLN A 417 -6.26 -14.22 -3.87
N ARG A 418 -7.59 -14.02 -3.69
CA ARG A 418 -8.48 -13.73 -4.82
C ARG A 418 -8.23 -12.34 -5.37
N TRP A 419 -8.08 -11.34 -4.51
CA TRP A 419 -7.80 -9.96 -4.90
C TRP A 419 -6.47 -9.87 -5.66
N PHE A 420 -5.42 -10.45 -5.11
CA PHE A 420 -4.11 -10.52 -5.75
C PHE A 420 -4.17 -11.18 -7.14
N ARG A 421 -4.71 -12.40 -7.21
CA ARG A 421 -4.75 -13.18 -8.47
C ARG A 421 -5.64 -12.58 -9.54
N SER A 422 -6.74 -11.93 -9.15
CA SER A 422 -7.69 -11.36 -10.10
C SER A 422 -7.20 -10.04 -10.69
N LEU A 423 -6.50 -9.22 -9.91
CA LEU A 423 -6.23 -7.84 -10.26
C LEU A 423 -4.76 -7.54 -10.52
N TYR A 424 -3.84 -8.11 -9.74
CA TYR A 424 -2.43 -7.67 -9.75
C TYR A 424 -1.47 -8.65 -10.42
N LYS A 425 -1.67 -9.95 -10.27
CA LYS A 425 -0.73 -10.99 -10.74
C LYS A 425 -0.26 -10.78 -12.18
N ASP A 426 -1.19 -10.50 -13.07
CA ASP A 426 -0.96 -10.42 -14.51
C ASP A 426 -0.88 -8.99 -15.06
N LYS A 427 -1.21 -7.99 -14.24
CA LYS A 427 -1.44 -6.60 -14.67
C LYS A 427 -0.25 -5.98 -15.40
N TYR A 428 0.95 -6.12 -14.89
CA TYR A 428 2.16 -5.49 -15.44
C TYR A 428 2.56 -6.00 -16.83
N HIS A 429 2.08 -7.18 -17.20
CA HIS A 429 2.39 -7.78 -18.50
C HIS A 429 1.59 -7.21 -19.68
N TYR A 430 0.50 -6.45 -19.40
CA TYR A 430 -0.34 -5.87 -20.46
C TYR A 430 -0.71 -4.39 -20.21
N MET A 431 -0.41 -3.85 -19.03
CA MET A 431 -0.85 -2.50 -18.65
C MET A 431 -0.31 -1.40 -19.57
N GLY A 432 0.80 -1.62 -20.26
CA GLY A 432 1.39 -0.69 -21.22
C GLY A 432 0.58 -0.50 -22.52
N GLU A 433 -0.47 -1.31 -22.74
CA GLU A 433 -1.32 -1.27 -23.93
C GLU A 433 -2.61 -0.51 -23.64
N PHE A 434 -2.83 0.62 -24.31
CA PHE A 434 -3.98 1.50 -24.05
C PHE A 434 -5.32 0.77 -24.14
N ASP A 435 -5.58 0.04 -25.24
CA ASP A 435 -6.86 -0.61 -25.47
C ASP A 435 -7.13 -1.78 -24.50
N LEU A 436 -6.10 -2.56 -24.16
CA LEU A 436 -6.20 -3.63 -23.17
C LEU A 436 -6.42 -3.06 -21.77
N MET A 437 -5.65 -2.03 -21.41
CA MET A 437 -5.73 -1.41 -20.10
C MET A 437 -7.04 -0.61 -19.93
N GLU A 438 -7.52 0.08 -20.97
CA GLU A 438 -8.79 0.78 -20.96
C GLU A 438 -9.95 -0.19 -20.68
N LEU A 439 -9.97 -1.32 -21.40
CA LEU A 439 -10.99 -2.34 -21.21
C LEU A 439 -10.89 -3.00 -19.84
N ALA A 440 -9.67 -3.36 -19.40
CA ALA A 440 -9.41 -3.90 -18.07
C ALA A 440 -9.88 -2.93 -16.98
N PHE A 441 -9.50 -1.65 -17.07
CA PHE A 441 -9.87 -0.64 -16.09
C PHE A 441 -11.39 -0.50 -15.94
N ARG A 442 -12.11 -0.48 -17.06
CA ARG A 442 -13.58 -0.40 -17.01
C ARG A 442 -14.23 -1.64 -16.42
N LEU A 443 -13.72 -2.83 -16.71
CA LEU A 443 -14.20 -4.09 -16.12
C LEU A 443 -13.86 -4.14 -14.63
N ASP A 444 -12.61 -3.87 -14.25
CA ASP A 444 -12.14 -3.86 -12.87
C ASP A 444 -12.97 -2.89 -12.02
N LEU A 445 -13.17 -1.67 -12.52
CA LEU A 445 -13.90 -0.63 -11.82
C LEU A 445 -15.40 -0.97 -11.70
N SER A 446 -16.03 -1.50 -12.75
CA SER A 446 -17.43 -1.90 -12.70
C SER A 446 -17.66 -3.05 -11.70
N LEU A 447 -16.75 -4.02 -11.66
CA LEU A 447 -16.82 -5.14 -10.71
C LEU A 447 -16.50 -4.72 -9.29
N TYR A 448 -15.57 -3.77 -9.10
CA TYR A 448 -15.27 -3.15 -7.80
C TYR A 448 -16.50 -2.38 -7.27
N TYR A 449 -17.14 -1.55 -8.09
CA TYR A 449 -18.36 -0.85 -7.68
C TYR A 449 -19.46 -1.81 -7.29
N TRP A 450 -19.73 -2.81 -8.10
CA TRP A 450 -20.80 -3.78 -7.83
C TRP A 450 -20.50 -4.69 -6.62
N GLY A 451 -19.28 -5.21 -6.52
CA GLY A 451 -18.93 -6.22 -5.51
C GLY A 451 -18.39 -5.67 -4.20
N VAL A 452 -17.94 -4.42 -4.16
CA VAL A 452 -17.24 -3.85 -3.00
C VAL A 452 -17.86 -2.52 -2.56
N VAL A 453 -18.04 -1.56 -3.48
CA VAL A 453 -18.54 -0.22 -3.12
C VAL A 453 -20.03 -0.26 -2.78
N GLU A 454 -20.86 -0.82 -3.67
CA GLU A 454 -22.31 -0.87 -3.49
C GLU A 454 -22.73 -1.52 -2.15
N PRO A 455 -22.18 -2.68 -1.73
CA PRO A 455 -22.48 -3.23 -0.42
C PRO A 455 -22.18 -2.27 0.74
N VAL A 456 -21.05 -1.57 0.72
CA VAL A 456 -20.67 -0.63 1.80
C VAL A 456 -21.63 0.55 1.86
N PHE A 457 -21.99 1.13 0.72
CA PHE A 457 -22.88 2.29 0.68
C PHE A 457 -24.33 1.96 1.01
N HIS A 458 -24.78 0.72 0.78
CA HIS A 458 -26.17 0.30 1.07
C HIS A 458 -26.33 -0.33 2.46
N THR A 459 -25.35 -1.10 2.96
CA THR A 459 -25.48 -1.81 4.24
C THR A 459 -24.62 -1.23 5.36
N GLY A 460 -23.78 -0.24 5.05
CA GLY A 460 -22.99 0.47 6.03
C GLY A 460 -21.84 -0.34 6.64
N GLU A 461 -21.54 -0.09 7.91
CA GLU A 461 -20.39 -0.69 8.63
C GLU A 461 -20.39 -2.21 8.62
N SER A 462 -21.56 -2.87 8.54
CA SER A 462 -21.66 -4.32 8.52
C SER A 462 -21.01 -4.95 7.28
N ALA A 463 -21.00 -4.24 6.14
CA ALA A 463 -20.30 -4.69 4.93
C ALA A 463 -18.78 -4.74 5.12
N LEU A 464 -18.21 -3.89 5.99
CA LEU A 464 -16.77 -3.87 6.27
C LEU A 464 -16.29 -5.09 7.08
N LEU A 465 -17.19 -5.91 7.60
CA LEU A 465 -16.82 -7.15 8.31
C LEU A 465 -16.51 -8.32 7.36
N ALA A 466 -16.88 -8.19 6.07
CA ALA A 466 -16.60 -9.17 5.04
C ALA A 466 -15.61 -8.57 4.01
N PRO A 467 -14.32 -8.93 4.05
CA PRO A 467 -13.34 -8.34 3.12
C PRO A 467 -13.66 -8.72 1.67
N PRO A 468 -13.25 -7.88 0.68
CA PRO A 468 -13.56 -8.09 -0.72
C PRO A 468 -13.23 -9.48 -1.23
N PHE A 469 -14.07 -10.03 -2.08
CA PHE A 469 -13.94 -11.38 -2.67
C PHE A 469 -14.06 -12.56 -1.67
N SER A 470 -14.16 -12.34 -0.35
CA SER A 470 -14.31 -13.42 0.62
C SER A 470 -15.67 -14.13 0.53
N PRO A 471 -16.81 -13.45 0.27
CA PRO A 471 -18.09 -14.12 0.12
C PRO A 471 -18.08 -15.21 -0.98
N PRO A 472 -18.93 -16.24 -0.90
CA PRO A 472 -18.98 -17.30 -1.90
C PRO A 472 -19.17 -16.81 -3.34
N SER A 473 -19.97 -15.77 -3.55
CA SER A 473 -20.14 -15.11 -4.86
C SER A 473 -18.86 -14.46 -5.38
N GLY A 474 -18.00 -13.98 -4.51
CA GLY A 474 -16.73 -13.34 -4.86
C GLY A 474 -15.78 -14.22 -5.68
N LYS A 475 -15.91 -15.57 -5.57
CA LYS A 475 -15.11 -16.50 -6.39
C LYS A 475 -15.38 -16.36 -7.89
N TYR A 476 -16.63 -16.07 -8.28
CA TYR A 476 -17.00 -15.92 -9.70
C TYR A 476 -16.45 -14.61 -10.28
N PHE A 477 -16.53 -13.52 -9.51
CA PHE A 477 -15.92 -12.25 -9.90
C PHE A 477 -14.40 -12.38 -10.04
N ALA A 478 -13.73 -12.95 -9.04
CA ALA A 478 -12.29 -13.18 -9.08
C ALA A 478 -11.88 -14.07 -10.26
N ALA A 479 -12.64 -15.14 -10.56
CA ALA A 479 -12.38 -16.03 -11.67
C ALA A 479 -12.55 -15.31 -13.03
N LEU A 480 -13.59 -14.49 -13.20
CA LEU A 480 -13.83 -13.69 -14.39
C LEU A 480 -12.68 -12.70 -14.60
N MET A 481 -12.29 -11.96 -13.55
CA MET A 481 -11.19 -10.98 -13.61
C MET A 481 -9.86 -11.65 -13.96
N ALA A 482 -9.52 -12.76 -13.32
CA ALA A 482 -8.32 -13.53 -13.65
C ALA A 482 -8.38 -14.10 -15.08
N CYS A 483 -9.58 -14.45 -15.59
CA CYS A 483 -9.74 -14.95 -16.95
C CYS A 483 -9.37 -13.88 -18.00
N TYR A 484 -10.01 -12.70 -17.97
CA TYR A 484 -9.68 -11.67 -18.96
C TYR A 484 -8.25 -11.13 -18.77
N SER A 485 -7.73 -11.02 -17.56
CA SER A 485 -6.34 -10.61 -17.33
C SER A 485 -5.35 -11.55 -18.03
N ARG A 486 -5.48 -12.86 -17.84
CA ARG A 486 -4.65 -13.85 -18.58
C ARG A 486 -4.80 -13.75 -20.10
N ARG A 487 -6.01 -13.48 -20.58
CA ARG A 487 -6.24 -13.28 -22.02
C ARG A 487 -5.50 -12.05 -22.53
N PHE A 488 -5.55 -10.94 -21.80
CA PHE A 488 -4.83 -9.71 -22.15
C PHE A 488 -3.31 -9.91 -22.14
N VAL A 489 -2.77 -10.67 -21.19
CA VAL A 489 -1.35 -11.06 -21.20
C VAL A 489 -0.99 -11.77 -22.52
N ARG A 490 -1.78 -12.75 -22.95
CA ARG A 490 -1.50 -13.50 -24.19
C ARG A 490 -1.57 -12.60 -25.43
N ILE A 491 -2.51 -11.67 -25.47
CA ILE A 491 -2.62 -10.69 -26.56
C ILE A 491 -1.39 -9.78 -26.55
N ALA A 492 -1.01 -9.20 -25.41
CA ALA A 492 0.16 -8.33 -25.28
C ALA A 492 1.46 -9.07 -25.64
N GLN A 493 1.63 -10.31 -25.19
CA GLN A 493 2.79 -11.14 -25.54
C GLN A 493 2.86 -11.41 -27.06
N ARG A 494 1.71 -11.65 -27.71
CA ARG A 494 1.68 -11.80 -29.15
C ARG A 494 2.06 -10.49 -29.86
N ARG A 495 1.51 -9.33 -29.43
CA ARG A 495 1.87 -8.01 -29.96
C ARG A 495 3.38 -7.75 -29.78
N ARG A 496 3.94 -8.10 -28.62
CA ARG A 496 5.39 -7.97 -28.36
C ARG A 496 6.23 -8.78 -29.37
N ARG A 497 5.85 -10.03 -29.66
CA ARG A 497 6.54 -10.86 -30.67
C ARG A 497 6.42 -10.31 -32.09
N MET A 498 5.37 -9.55 -32.39
CA MET A 498 5.13 -8.91 -33.68
C MET A 498 5.68 -7.49 -33.77
N ASN A 499 6.34 -6.99 -32.73
CA ASN A 499 6.79 -5.61 -32.59
C ASN A 499 5.66 -4.58 -32.78
N ALA A 500 4.46 -4.90 -32.26
CA ALA A 500 3.23 -4.12 -32.38
C ALA A 500 2.71 -3.62 -31.02
N LEU A 501 3.61 -3.56 -29.98
CA LEU A 501 3.24 -2.99 -28.69
C LEU A 501 3.03 -1.48 -28.80
N GLY A 502 2.02 -0.98 -28.09
CA GLY A 502 1.75 0.46 -28.00
C GLY A 502 1.19 1.10 -29.25
N GLU A 503 0.82 0.36 -30.30
CA GLU A 503 0.24 0.93 -31.53
C GLU A 503 -1.00 1.79 -31.28
N THR A 504 -1.70 1.58 -30.16
CA THR A 504 -2.92 2.30 -29.78
C THR A 504 -2.68 3.40 -28.75
N ASN A 505 -1.42 3.68 -28.40
CA ASN A 505 -1.05 4.57 -27.29
C ASN A 505 -0.97 6.05 -27.67
N ASP A 506 -1.45 6.43 -28.82
CA ASP A 506 -1.44 7.81 -29.31
C ASP A 506 -2.82 8.30 -29.77
N ASN A 507 -3.06 9.60 -29.66
CA ASN A 507 -4.21 10.34 -30.18
C ASN A 507 -5.60 9.72 -29.83
N ARG A 508 -5.69 9.03 -28.69
CA ARG A 508 -6.92 8.39 -28.22
C ARG A 508 -7.36 8.95 -26.87
N ARG A 509 -8.64 9.13 -26.70
CA ARG A 509 -9.24 9.54 -25.43
C ARG A 509 -10.44 8.68 -25.09
N SER A 510 -10.36 8.01 -23.94
CA SER A 510 -11.46 7.26 -23.35
C SER A 510 -11.95 8.01 -22.11
N LEU A 511 -12.90 8.92 -22.31
CA LEU A 511 -13.47 9.74 -21.25
C LEU A 511 -14.70 9.07 -20.66
N ILE A 512 -14.57 8.64 -19.40
CA ILE A 512 -15.60 7.88 -18.68
C ILE A 512 -16.58 8.86 -18.01
N PRO A 513 -17.90 8.67 -18.16
CA PRO A 513 -18.90 9.59 -17.62
C PRO A 513 -19.03 9.55 -16.07
N GLY A 514 -18.24 8.75 -15.38
CA GLY A 514 -18.32 8.48 -13.94
C GLY A 514 -19.18 7.27 -13.62
N PHE A 515 -18.94 6.69 -12.45
CA PHE A 515 -19.72 5.58 -11.90
C PHE A 515 -20.75 6.09 -10.93
N THR A 516 -21.88 5.40 -10.85
CA THR A 516 -22.97 5.65 -9.92
C THR A 516 -23.33 4.33 -9.25
N LEU A 517 -24.05 4.37 -8.14
CA LEU A 517 -24.56 3.17 -7.46
C LEU A 517 -25.87 2.65 -8.08
N ASP A 518 -26.17 3.07 -9.30
CA ASP A 518 -27.40 2.70 -9.98
C ASP A 518 -27.28 1.37 -10.74
N ARG A 519 -28.41 0.68 -10.90
CA ARG A 519 -28.51 -0.56 -11.74
C ARG A 519 -28.03 -0.38 -13.18
N GLY A 520 -27.87 0.86 -13.65
CA GLY A 520 -27.25 1.18 -14.94
C GLY A 520 -25.83 0.67 -15.10
N ASP A 521 -25.10 0.46 -14.00
CA ASP A 521 -23.74 -0.05 -14.03
C ASP A 521 -23.68 -1.54 -14.44
N THR A 522 -24.70 -2.33 -14.15
CA THR A 522 -24.83 -3.72 -14.65
C THR A 522 -24.84 -3.76 -16.18
N ARG A 523 -25.54 -2.84 -16.85
CA ARG A 523 -25.55 -2.74 -18.33
C ARG A 523 -24.17 -2.39 -18.89
N ARG A 524 -23.37 -1.62 -18.14
CA ARG A 524 -21.98 -1.30 -18.51
C ARG A 524 -21.11 -2.54 -18.48
N ILE A 525 -21.25 -3.40 -17.48
CA ILE A 525 -20.51 -4.67 -17.39
C ILE A 525 -20.77 -5.52 -18.62
N PHE A 526 -22.04 -5.74 -18.99
CA PHE A 526 -22.38 -6.51 -20.20
C PHE A 526 -21.82 -5.88 -21.48
N ARG A 527 -21.84 -4.55 -21.60
CA ARG A 527 -21.23 -3.85 -22.74
C ARG A 527 -19.72 -4.09 -22.79
N MET A 528 -19.02 -4.04 -21.64
CA MET A 528 -17.58 -4.28 -21.57
C MET A 528 -17.23 -5.75 -21.87
N LEU A 529 -18.03 -6.70 -21.38
CA LEU A 529 -17.88 -8.11 -21.73
C LEU A 529 -18.10 -8.34 -23.25
N GLY A 530 -19.05 -7.63 -23.87
CA GLY A 530 -19.22 -7.62 -25.32
C GLY A 530 -18.01 -7.05 -26.07
N GLN A 531 -17.39 -5.98 -25.56
CA GLN A 531 -16.15 -5.44 -26.14
C GLN A 531 -14.97 -6.40 -25.99
N TRP A 532 -14.86 -7.09 -24.86
CA TRP A 532 -13.87 -8.15 -24.69
C TRP A 532 -14.11 -9.30 -25.67
N ALA A 533 -15.35 -9.75 -25.85
CA ALA A 533 -15.68 -10.78 -26.84
C ALA A 533 -15.31 -10.34 -28.27
N LEU A 534 -15.57 -9.09 -28.65
CA LEU A 534 -15.15 -8.53 -29.93
C LEU A 534 -13.62 -8.50 -30.09
N LEU A 535 -12.88 -8.15 -29.03
CA LEU A 535 -11.43 -8.20 -29.03
C LEU A 535 -10.92 -9.64 -29.24
N GLU A 536 -11.53 -10.62 -28.58
CA GLU A 536 -11.20 -12.04 -28.76
C GLU A 536 -11.47 -12.52 -30.19
N ILE A 537 -12.58 -12.10 -30.82
CA ILE A 537 -12.90 -12.41 -32.20
C ILE A 537 -11.91 -11.75 -33.18
N ARG A 538 -11.52 -10.50 -32.93
CA ARG A 538 -10.64 -9.74 -33.85
C ARG A 538 -9.18 -10.19 -33.77
N GLU A 539 -8.69 -10.46 -32.57
CA GLU A 539 -7.27 -10.66 -32.31
C GLU A 539 -6.99 -11.84 -31.39
N GLY A 540 -7.75 -12.00 -30.29
CA GLY A 540 -7.45 -12.93 -29.20
C GLY A 540 -7.40 -14.38 -29.64
N TRP A 541 -8.28 -14.81 -30.56
CA TRP A 541 -8.33 -16.19 -31.07
C TRP A 541 -6.98 -16.68 -31.63
N ARG A 542 -6.18 -15.78 -32.18
CA ARG A 542 -4.85 -16.10 -32.71
C ARG A 542 -3.82 -16.47 -31.63
N SER A 543 -4.14 -16.21 -30.36
CA SER A 543 -3.33 -16.55 -29.19
C SER A 543 -3.87 -17.79 -28.43
N TRP A 544 -4.95 -18.44 -28.88
CA TRP A 544 -5.54 -19.58 -28.17
C TRP A 544 -4.67 -20.84 -28.20
N GLY A 545 -3.90 -21.05 -29.26
CA GLY A 545 -3.02 -22.23 -29.43
C GLY A 545 -1.61 -22.07 -28.86
N ALA A 546 -1.25 -20.92 -28.30
CA ALA A 546 0.02 -20.74 -27.65
C ALA A 546 0.00 -21.45 -26.30
N SER A 547 0.61 -22.63 -26.22
CA SER A 547 0.80 -23.33 -24.95
C SER A 547 1.72 -22.51 -24.06
N ASP A 548 1.23 -22.10 -22.91
CA ASP A 548 2.07 -21.66 -21.81
C ASP A 548 2.85 -22.89 -21.35
N ALA A 549 4.17 -22.86 -21.53
CA ALA A 549 5.03 -23.82 -20.87
C ALA A 549 4.86 -23.62 -19.36
N ARG A 550 4.11 -24.53 -18.74
CA ARG A 550 3.99 -24.76 -17.30
C ARG A 550 3.42 -23.59 -16.47
N GLU A 551 2.12 -23.48 -16.39
CA GLU A 551 1.47 -23.17 -15.14
C GLU A 551 0.74 -24.43 -14.67
N GLU A 552 1.30 -25.13 -13.69
CA GLU A 552 0.58 -26.13 -12.92
C GLU A 552 -0.62 -25.46 -12.27
N PHE A 553 -1.77 -25.96 -12.61
CA PHE A 553 -3.05 -25.62 -11.99
C PHE A 553 -2.98 -26.08 -10.54
N ILE A 554 -2.52 -25.21 -9.63
CA ILE A 554 -2.68 -25.45 -8.20
C ILE A 554 -4.18 -25.29 -7.93
N PRO A 555 -4.89 -26.37 -7.59
CA PRO A 555 -6.31 -26.26 -7.28
C PRO A 555 -6.48 -25.25 -6.15
N ILE A 556 -7.50 -24.41 -6.28
CA ILE A 556 -7.98 -23.57 -5.19
C ILE A 556 -8.23 -24.53 -4.03
N MET A 557 -7.40 -24.48 -2.98
CA MET A 557 -7.62 -25.31 -1.78
C MET A 557 -9.01 -25.00 -1.22
N GLY A 558 -9.96 -25.80 -1.66
CA GLY A 558 -11.23 -25.98 -1.01
C GLY A 558 -11.15 -27.32 -0.31
N SER A 559 -11.38 -27.30 1.00
CA SER A 559 -11.56 -28.45 1.89
C SER A 559 -10.38 -29.45 1.96
N SER A 560 -9.38 -29.16 2.78
CA SER A 560 -8.74 -30.24 3.52
C SER A 560 -9.75 -30.71 4.57
N THR A 561 -10.29 -31.87 4.39
CA THR A 561 -10.94 -32.67 5.43
C THR A 561 -9.98 -32.72 6.61
N VAL A 562 -10.38 -32.11 7.71
CA VAL A 562 -9.78 -32.36 9.02
C VAL A 562 -9.98 -33.84 9.29
N ALA A 563 -8.91 -34.61 9.26
CA ALA A 563 -8.95 -35.99 9.78
C ALA A 563 -9.18 -35.90 11.28
N ASP A 564 -10.27 -36.49 11.72
CA ASP A 564 -10.66 -36.70 13.10
C ASP A 564 -9.54 -37.52 13.81
N PRO A 565 -8.93 -37.05 14.88
CA PRO A 565 -8.05 -37.90 15.69
C PRO A 565 -8.91 -38.74 16.65
N ARG A 566 -9.05 -39.99 16.36
CA ARG A 566 -9.36 -41.01 17.39
C ARG A 566 -8.08 -41.55 17.99
#